data_9a8acf2ccd91d8002d67865d56bae1e8
#
_entry.id   9a8acf2ccd91d8002d67865d56bae1e8
#
_cell.length_a   1.000
_cell.length_b   1.000
_cell.length_c   1.000
_cell.angle_alpha   90.00
_cell.angle_beta   90.00
_cell.angle_gamma   90.00
#
_symmetry.space_group_name_H-M   'P 1'
#
loop_
_entity.id
_entity.type
_entity.pdbx_description
1 polymer ?
#
loop_
_entity_poly.entity_id
_entity_poly.type
_entity_poly.pdbx_seq_one_letter_code
_entity_poly.pdbx_strand_id
1 'polypeptide(L)'
;MNRNIFIKILTFIAIITCAHTLSAQGWGDTQKDLKSAVDVDTITKGKFTLVWINKDKDFSPTLKQELIDVYFLNYPKQAKRYNKNTRKSVTFVIDPDYDGVAAAGGGVIRYNPAWFVRNPRDIDVVTHEIMHIVQEYPNGAGPGWVTEGIADYVRHVMGVDNQGANWKLTEFNEKHSYKDAYRITARFFYWIEQNYDKKLVVKLDKAMRTKQYTPDFWKKNTGKTIDELWTSYAQNPKLKS
;
A
#
# COMPACT_ATOMS: atom_id res chain seq x y z
N MET A 1 -38.08 -23.32 -44.59
CA MET A 1 -37.45 -22.00 -44.42
C MET A 1 -37.35 -21.75 -42.90
N ASN A 2 -36.29 -22.30 -42.27
CA ASN A 2 -36.10 -22.24 -40.80
C ASN A 2 -35.12 -21.12 -40.47
N ARG A 3 -35.58 -20.09 -39.78
CA ARG A 3 -34.75 -19.00 -39.25
C ARG A 3 -34.27 -19.38 -37.85
N ASN A 4 -33.00 -19.75 -37.74
CA ASN A 4 -32.32 -19.92 -36.43
C ASN A 4 -32.03 -18.54 -35.85
N ILE A 5 -32.68 -18.22 -34.76
CA ILE A 5 -32.43 -17.04 -33.93
C ILE A 5 -31.29 -17.41 -32.94
N PHE A 6 -30.10 -16.92 -33.16
CA PHE A 6 -29.00 -16.99 -32.21
C PHE A 6 -29.20 -15.92 -31.14
N ILE A 7 -29.62 -16.35 -29.96
CA ILE A 7 -29.64 -15.51 -28.75
C ILE A 7 -28.20 -15.44 -28.21
N LYS A 8 -27.56 -14.28 -28.37
CA LYS A 8 -26.28 -13.98 -27.69
C LYS A 8 -26.58 -13.65 -26.24
N ILE A 9 -26.29 -14.58 -25.34
CA ILE A 9 -26.30 -14.32 -23.89
C ILE A 9 -25.06 -13.49 -23.56
N LEU A 10 -25.27 -12.19 -23.29
CA LEU A 10 -24.25 -11.32 -22.72
C LEU A 10 -24.17 -11.62 -21.24
N THR A 11 -23.15 -12.35 -20.82
CA THR A 11 -22.85 -12.55 -19.40
C THR A 11 -22.19 -11.27 -18.87
N PHE A 12 -22.98 -10.44 -18.20
CA PHE A 12 -22.48 -9.31 -17.44
C PHE A 12 -21.79 -9.86 -16.18
N ILE A 13 -20.45 -9.90 -16.18
CA ILE A 13 -19.68 -10.12 -14.96
C ILE A 13 -19.69 -8.79 -14.21
N ALA A 14 -20.62 -8.67 -13.26
CA ALA A 14 -20.60 -7.61 -12.27
C ALA A 14 -19.39 -7.85 -11.35
N ILE A 15 -18.32 -7.13 -11.57
CA ILE A 15 -17.22 -7.02 -10.59
C ILE A 15 -17.80 -6.21 -9.43
N ILE A 16 -18.30 -6.91 -8.41
CA ILE A 16 -18.65 -6.32 -7.12
C ILE A 16 -17.32 -5.95 -6.46
N THR A 17 -16.90 -4.69 -6.64
CA THR A 17 -15.90 -4.07 -5.78
C THR A 17 -16.52 -3.90 -4.41
N CYS A 18 -16.41 -4.93 -3.57
CA CYS A 18 -16.76 -4.85 -2.17
C CYS A 18 -15.75 -3.92 -1.50
N ALA A 19 -16.03 -2.61 -1.51
CA ALA A 19 -15.37 -1.66 -0.66
C ALA A 19 -15.75 -2.04 0.78
N HIS A 20 -14.95 -2.90 1.40
CA HIS A 20 -15.06 -3.14 2.83
C HIS A 20 -14.67 -1.83 3.52
N THR A 21 -15.65 -1.03 3.90
CA THR A 21 -15.49 -0.06 4.97
C THR A 21 -15.25 -0.87 6.24
N LEU A 22 -14.00 -1.29 6.43
CA LEU A 22 -13.55 -1.84 7.71
C LEU A 22 -13.85 -0.77 8.75
N SER A 23 -14.84 -1.06 9.58
CA SER A 23 -15.13 -0.27 10.76
C SER A 23 -13.83 -0.20 11.55
N ALA A 24 -13.20 0.98 11.60
CA ALA A 24 -11.95 1.20 12.32
C ALA A 24 -12.11 0.99 13.84
N GLN A 25 -13.34 0.78 14.30
CA GLN A 25 -13.69 0.40 15.66
C GLN A 25 -13.36 -1.07 15.87
N GLY A 26 -12.24 -1.34 16.54
CA GLY A 26 -11.79 -2.69 16.89
C GLY A 26 -10.55 -3.20 16.14
N TRP A 27 -10.16 -2.60 15.00
CA TRP A 27 -8.98 -3.05 14.27
C TRP A 27 -7.68 -2.93 15.09
N GLY A 28 -7.57 -1.85 15.88
CA GLY A 28 -6.43 -1.62 16.78
C GLY A 28 -6.52 -2.37 18.13
N ASP A 29 -7.64 -3.05 18.42
CA ASP A 29 -7.79 -3.85 19.64
C ASP A 29 -7.23 -5.25 19.42
N THR A 30 -6.01 -5.47 19.87
CA THR A 30 -5.28 -6.73 19.76
C THR A 30 -5.50 -7.69 20.93
N GLN A 31 -6.43 -7.41 21.87
CA GLN A 31 -6.65 -8.26 23.04
C GLN A 31 -7.12 -9.67 22.66
N LYS A 32 -7.92 -9.79 21.61
CA LYS A 32 -8.33 -11.11 21.10
C LYS A 32 -7.16 -11.86 20.47
N ASP A 33 -6.31 -11.15 19.73
CA ASP A 33 -5.13 -11.74 19.09
C ASP A 33 -4.16 -12.28 20.12
N LEU A 34 -3.92 -11.53 21.21
CA LEU A 34 -3.05 -11.97 22.32
C LEU A 34 -3.55 -13.27 22.99
N LYS A 35 -4.87 -13.48 23.06
CA LYS A 35 -5.44 -14.72 23.66
C LYS A 35 -5.19 -15.96 22.78
N SER A 36 -5.08 -15.80 21.47
CA SER A 36 -4.84 -16.90 20.53
C SER A 36 -3.39 -16.92 19.99
N ALA A 37 -2.54 -16.03 20.51
CA ALA A 37 -1.15 -15.95 20.07
C ALA A 37 -0.35 -17.17 20.56
N VAL A 38 0.48 -17.68 19.65
CA VAL A 38 1.47 -18.74 19.93
C VAL A 38 2.88 -18.19 20.13
N ASP A 39 3.12 -16.95 19.67
CA ASP A 39 4.38 -16.24 19.83
C ASP A 39 4.11 -14.73 19.92
N VAL A 40 4.63 -14.11 20.98
CA VAL A 40 4.53 -12.67 21.23
C VAL A 40 5.90 -12.11 21.57
N ASP A 41 6.27 -11.00 20.92
CA ASP A 41 7.55 -10.35 21.16
C ASP A 41 7.39 -8.82 21.11
N THR A 42 8.29 -8.10 21.80
CA THR A 42 8.33 -6.64 21.78
C THR A 42 9.76 -6.19 21.58
N ILE A 43 10.02 -5.65 20.39
CA ILE A 43 11.36 -5.23 19.97
C ILE A 43 11.39 -3.70 19.87
N THR A 44 12.39 -3.07 20.50
CA THR A 44 12.61 -1.63 20.43
C THR A 44 13.99 -1.34 19.85
N LYS A 45 14.03 -0.53 18.78
CA LYS A 45 15.28 0.02 18.22
C LYS A 45 15.16 1.55 18.14
N GLY A 46 15.99 2.25 18.90
CA GLY A 46 15.91 3.71 19.03
C GLY A 46 14.57 4.15 19.62
N LYS A 47 13.82 4.96 18.87
CA LYS A 47 12.52 5.49 19.34
C LYS A 47 11.31 4.70 18.81
N PHE A 48 11.52 3.62 18.08
CA PHE A 48 10.45 2.84 17.48
C PHE A 48 10.37 1.45 18.11
N THR A 49 9.15 1.03 18.37
CA THR A 49 8.82 -0.27 18.94
C THR A 49 7.94 -1.06 17.95
N LEU A 50 8.26 -2.31 17.77
CA LEU A 50 7.42 -3.29 17.10
C LEU A 50 6.91 -4.29 18.13
N VAL A 51 5.60 -4.43 18.21
CA VAL A 51 4.95 -5.53 18.91
C VAL A 51 4.63 -6.60 17.89
N TRP A 52 5.13 -7.79 18.10
CA TRP A 52 4.88 -8.96 17.27
C TRP A 52 3.87 -9.86 17.94
N ILE A 53 2.80 -10.23 17.24
CA ILE A 53 1.78 -11.19 17.68
C ILE A 53 1.60 -12.19 16.56
N ASN A 54 1.91 -13.44 16.83
CA ASN A 54 1.77 -14.51 15.86
C ASN A 54 0.75 -15.53 16.34
N LYS A 55 -0.27 -15.83 15.52
CA LYS A 55 -1.32 -16.83 15.76
C LYS A 55 -1.11 -18.12 14.97
N ASP A 56 -0.07 -18.17 14.10
CA ASP A 56 0.25 -19.32 13.27
C ASP A 56 1.49 -20.06 13.83
N LYS A 57 1.27 -21.26 14.37
CA LYS A 57 2.34 -22.09 14.94
C LYS A 57 3.39 -22.55 13.92
N ASP A 58 3.04 -22.57 12.64
CA ASP A 58 3.89 -23.03 11.54
C ASP A 58 4.59 -21.85 10.83
N PHE A 59 4.42 -20.60 11.30
CA PHE A 59 5.06 -19.44 10.71
C PHE A 59 6.59 -19.48 10.85
N SER A 60 7.29 -19.26 9.73
CA SER A 60 8.75 -19.35 9.67
C SER A 60 9.46 -18.35 10.59
N PRO A 61 10.34 -18.80 11.51
CA PRO A 61 11.16 -17.90 12.33
C PRO A 61 12.10 -17.03 11.48
N THR A 62 12.60 -17.54 10.37
CA THR A 62 13.45 -16.79 9.43
C THR A 62 12.65 -15.64 8.83
N LEU A 63 11.45 -15.91 8.33
CA LEU A 63 10.58 -14.89 7.77
C LEU A 63 10.16 -13.87 8.82
N LYS A 64 9.85 -14.29 10.06
CA LYS A 64 9.64 -13.37 11.20
C LYS A 64 10.77 -12.34 11.28
N GLN A 65 12.01 -12.81 11.29
CA GLN A 65 13.17 -11.94 11.41
C GLN A 65 13.31 -11.00 10.20
N GLU A 66 13.09 -11.50 8.98
CA GLU A 66 13.13 -10.68 7.77
C GLU A 66 12.08 -9.55 7.79
N LEU A 67 10.84 -9.84 8.18
CA LEU A 67 9.79 -8.82 8.30
C LEU A 67 10.12 -7.76 9.37
N ILE A 68 10.69 -8.19 10.52
CA ILE A 68 11.16 -7.30 11.58
C ILE A 68 12.29 -6.40 11.07
N ASP A 69 13.24 -6.95 10.33
CA ASP A 69 14.38 -6.19 9.80
C ASP A 69 13.94 -5.17 8.74
N VAL A 70 13.02 -5.51 7.85
CA VAL A 70 12.40 -4.57 6.91
C VAL A 70 11.69 -3.42 7.64
N TYR A 71 10.94 -3.73 8.71
CA TYR A 71 10.30 -2.70 9.54
C TYR A 71 11.32 -1.71 10.10
N PHE A 72 12.34 -2.18 10.81
CA PHE A 72 13.32 -1.30 11.43
C PHE A 72 14.24 -0.59 10.44
N LEU A 73 14.39 -1.13 9.23
CA LEU A 73 15.11 -0.46 8.16
C LEU A 73 14.29 0.68 7.56
N ASN A 74 13.00 0.48 7.27
CA ASN A 74 12.20 1.37 6.45
C ASN A 74 11.30 2.30 7.25
N TYR A 75 10.71 1.87 8.36
CA TYR A 75 9.80 2.71 9.15
C TYR A 75 10.44 4.02 9.63
N PRO A 76 11.68 4.03 10.16
CA PRO A 76 12.36 5.27 10.52
C PRO A 76 12.60 6.21 9.34
N LYS A 77 12.90 5.65 8.15
CA LYS A 77 13.13 6.44 6.92
C LYS A 77 11.84 7.06 6.42
N GLN A 78 10.75 6.28 6.40
CA GLN A 78 9.43 6.75 6.02
C GLN A 78 8.94 7.83 6.99
N ALA A 79 9.05 7.59 8.29
CA ALA A 79 8.70 8.57 9.33
C ALA A 79 9.47 9.90 9.14
N LYS A 80 10.79 9.83 8.90
CA LYS A 80 11.62 11.01 8.66
C LYS A 80 11.19 11.78 7.40
N ARG A 81 10.86 11.07 6.32
CA ARG A 81 10.57 11.67 5.02
C ARG A 81 9.14 12.21 4.94
N TYR A 82 8.16 11.50 5.48
CA TYR A 82 6.74 11.78 5.26
C TYR A 82 6.05 12.33 6.51
N ASN A 83 6.17 11.67 7.68
CA ASN A 83 5.46 12.07 8.90
C ASN A 83 6.32 11.86 10.15
N LYS A 84 7.03 12.91 10.60
CA LYS A 84 7.88 12.86 11.82
C LYS A 84 7.08 12.58 13.10
N ASN A 85 5.77 12.83 13.08
CA ASN A 85 4.87 12.65 14.22
C ASN A 85 4.13 11.31 14.21
N THR A 86 4.44 10.43 13.24
CA THR A 86 3.84 9.09 13.17
C THR A 86 4.05 8.31 14.47
N ARG A 87 3.25 7.28 14.67
CA ARG A 87 3.26 6.42 15.86
C ARG A 87 4.66 5.88 16.13
N LYS A 88 5.00 5.77 17.41
CA LYS A 88 6.28 5.19 17.84
C LYS A 88 6.21 3.67 18.01
N SER A 89 5.01 3.15 18.22
CA SER A 89 4.74 1.72 18.34
C SER A 89 3.80 1.26 17.24
N VAL A 90 4.16 0.16 16.59
CA VAL A 90 3.37 -0.53 15.56
C VAL A 90 3.24 -1.98 15.98
N THR A 91 2.08 -2.59 15.75
CA THR A 91 1.85 -4.00 16.02
C THR A 91 1.71 -4.76 14.71
N PHE A 92 2.45 -5.85 14.56
CA PHE A 92 2.25 -6.85 13.50
C PHE A 92 1.47 -8.02 14.07
N VAL A 93 0.44 -8.44 13.35
CA VAL A 93 -0.34 -9.63 13.67
C VAL A 93 -0.27 -10.59 12.50
N ILE A 94 0.32 -11.76 12.72
CA ILE A 94 0.24 -12.88 11.78
C ILE A 94 -1.08 -13.59 12.07
N ASP A 95 -2.02 -13.47 11.15
CA ASP A 95 -3.42 -13.84 11.36
C ASP A 95 -3.92 -14.82 10.29
N PRO A 96 -4.00 -16.14 10.62
CA PRO A 96 -4.52 -17.15 9.70
C PRO A 96 -5.99 -16.94 9.30
N ASP A 97 -6.75 -16.20 10.12
CA ASP A 97 -8.17 -15.92 9.86
C ASP A 97 -8.36 -14.70 8.93
N TYR A 98 -7.28 -13.97 8.62
CA TYR A 98 -7.33 -12.84 7.69
C TYR A 98 -7.24 -13.32 6.24
N ASP A 99 -8.22 -13.01 5.41
CA ASP A 99 -8.36 -13.53 4.03
C ASP A 99 -7.70 -12.65 2.94
N GLY A 100 -7.22 -11.44 3.29
CA GLY A 100 -6.46 -10.56 2.40
C GLY A 100 -4.98 -10.96 2.28
N VAL A 101 -4.16 -10.08 1.73
CA VAL A 101 -2.69 -10.18 1.75
C VAL A 101 -2.17 -9.62 3.06
N ALA A 102 -2.41 -8.34 3.25
CA ALA A 102 -2.16 -7.59 4.47
C ALA A 102 -3.10 -6.38 4.51
N ALA A 103 -3.23 -5.76 5.68
CA ALA A 103 -3.89 -4.46 5.82
C ALA A 103 -3.43 -3.75 7.09
N ALA A 104 -3.41 -2.42 7.03
CA ALA A 104 -2.96 -1.55 8.11
C ALA A 104 -4.06 -0.59 8.58
N GLY A 105 -4.16 -0.42 9.90
CA GLY A 105 -5.09 0.53 10.50
C GLY A 105 -4.86 0.69 12.01
N GLY A 106 -5.04 1.89 12.55
CA GLY A 106 -4.97 2.13 13.99
C GLY A 106 -3.62 1.80 14.66
N GLY A 107 -2.52 1.67 13.89
CA GLY A 107 -1.21 1.25 14.40
C GLY A 107 -0.99 -0.26 14.37
N VAL A 108 -1.93 -1.03 13.84
CA VAL A 108 -1.85 -2.50 13.69
C VAL A 108 -1.78 -2.85 12.21
N ILE A 109 -0.96 -3.81 11.85
CA ILE A 109 -0.89 -4.41 10.53
C ILE A 109 -1.15 -5.91 10.69
N ARG A 110 -2.14 -6.43 9.95
CA ARG A 110 -2.45 -7.86 9.87
C ARG A 110 -1.89 -8.43 8.59
N TYR A 111 -1.25 -9.58 8.70
CA TYR A 111 -0.70 -10.33 7.58
C TYR A 111 -1.31 -11.73 7.52
N ASN A 112 -1.71 -12.16 6.34
CA ASN A 112 -2.14 -13.53 6.10
C ASN A 112 -0.90 -14.43 5.92
N PRO A 113 -0.63 -15.40 6.78
CA PRO A 113 0.52 -16.30 6.63
C PRO A 113 0.48 -17.13 5.34
N ALA A 114 -0.71 -17.49 4.84
CA ALA A 114 -0.84 -18.20 3.58
C ALA A 114 -0.37 -17.41 2.36
N TRP A 115 -0.29 -16.08 2.44
CA TRP A 115 0.34 -15.28 1.41
C TRP A 115 1.83 -15.59 1.30
N PHE A 116 2.54 -15.64 2.40
CA PHE A 116 3.97 -15.88 2.44
C PHE A 116 4.35 -17.32 2.07
N VAL A 117 3.46 -18.29 2.29
CA VAL A 117 3.66 -19.66 1.77
C VAL A 117 3.72 -19.64 0.23
N ARG A 118 2.89 -18.84 -0.42
CA ARG A 118 2.87 -18.71 -1.89
C ARG A 118 3.91 -17.72 -2.43
N ASN A 119 4.30 -16.75 -1.62
CA ASN A 119 5.18 -15.63 -2.00
C ASN A 119 6.26 -15.42 -0.93
N PRO A 120 7.19 -16.40 -0.72
CA PRO A 120 8.09 -16.40 0.43
C PRO A 120 9.10 -15.26 0.44
N ARG A 121 9.32 -14.58 -0.70
CA ARG A 121 10.22 -13.45 -0.82
C ARG A 121 9.51 -12.09 -0.80
N ASP A 122 8.19 -12.06 -0.63
CA ASP A 122 7.43 -10.81 -0.63
C ASP A 122 7.49 -10.10 0.75
N ILE A 123 8.72 -9.86 1.23
CA ILE A 123 8.96 -9.17 2.50
C ILE A 123 8.64 -7.67 2.41
N ASP A 124 8.67 -7.10 1.21
CA ASP A 124 8.39 -5.67 1.00
C ASP A 124 6.90 -5.31 1.02
N VAL A 125 6.00 -6.27 1.23
CA VAL A 125 4.65 -5.98 1.71
C VAL A 125 4.70 -5.18 3.02
N VAL A 126 5.69 -5.42 3.88
CA VAL A 126 5.94 -4.59 5.08
C VAL A 126 6.18 -3.13 4.70
N THR A 127 7.01 -2.87 3.68
CA THR A 127 7.32 -1.49 3.25
C THR A 127 6.07 -0.73 2.78
N HIS A 128 5.12 -1.42 2.14
CA HIS A 128 3.81 -0.89 1.75
C HIS A 128 2.94 -0.60 3.00
N GLU A 129 2.74 -1.60 3.85
CA GLU A 129 1.80 -1.49 4.98
C GLU A 129 2.24 -0.48 6.05
N ILE A 130 3.54 -0.41 6.36
CA ILE A 130 4.04 0.60 7.29
C ILE A 130 3.88 2.02 6.74
N MET A 131 3.80 2.19 5.41
CA MET A 131 3.49 3.49 4.85
C MET A 131 2.08 3.94 5.21
N HIS A 132 1.09 3.04 5.26
CA HIS A 132 -0.25 3.38 5.72
C HIS A 132 -0.25 3.87 7.18
N ILE A 133 0.60 3.29 8.04
CA ILE A 133 0.76 3.80 9.42
C ILE A 133 1.38 5.20 9.41
N VAL A 134 2.35 5.47 8.54
CA VAL A 134 2.99 6.79 8.40
C VAL A 134 2.03 7.81 7.79
N GLN A 135 1.21 7.41 6.83
CA GLN A 135 0.18 8.24 6.20
C GLN A 135 -0.80 8.78 7.24
N GLU A 136 -1.34 7.90 8.09
CA GLU A 136 -2.29 8.27 9.16
C GLU A 136 -3.33 9.31 8.70
N TYR A 137 -3.88 9.10 7.51
CA TYR A 137 -4.79 10.04 6.89
C TYR A 137 -6.12 10.10 7.63
N PRO A 138 -6.63 11.30 7.94
CA PRO A 138 -7.97 11.44 8.52
C PRO A 138 -9.05 11.09 7.49
N ASN A 139 -10.23 10.71 7.98
CA ASN A 139 -11.37 10.44 7.11
C ASN A 139 -11.65 11.62 6.16
N GLY A 140 -11.84 11.32 4.87
CA GLY A 140 -12.07 12.32 3.84
C GLY A 140 -10.81 13.13 3.45
N ALA A 141 -9.63 12.59 3.68
CA ALA A 141 -8.36 13.22 3.28
C ALA A 141 -8.20 13.35 1.75
N GLY A 142 -8.76 12.40 1.01
CA GLY A 142 -8.71 12.34 -0.44
C GLY A 142 -9.08 10.95 -0.96
N PRO A 143 -8.88 10.67 -2.26
CA PRO A 143 -9.29 9.41 -2.86
C PRO A 143 -8.35 8.26 -2.49
N GLY A 144 -8.91 7.05 -2.30
CA GLY A 144 -8.16 5.84 -1.92
C GLY A 144 -7.05 5.46 -2.91
N TRP A 145 -7.25 5.72 -4.20
CA TRP A 145 -6.21 5.44 -5.21
C TRP A 145 -4.92 6.25 -4.98
N VAL A 146 -5.01 7.45 -4.38
CA VAL A 146 -3.84 8.23 -3.98
C VAL A 146 -3.14 7.55 -2.80
N THR A 147 -3.90 7.08 -1.82
CA THR A 147 -3.38 6.39 -0.64
C THR A 147 -2.56 5.16 -1.03
N GLU A 148 -3.16 4.28 -1.82
CA GLU A 148 -2.53 3.05 -2.30
C GLU A 148 -1.36 3.32 -3.27
N GLY A 149 -1.55 4.32 -4.15
CA GLY A 149 -0.50 4.72 -5.09
C GLY A 149 0.75 5.25 -4.39
N ILE A 150 0.60 6.00 -3.29
CA ILE A 150 1.73 6.45 -2.48
C ILE A 150 2.39 5.27 -1.76
N ALA A 151 1.62 4.33 -1.20
CA ALA A 151 2.18 3.17 -0.50
C ALA A 151 3.02 2.29 -1.44
N ASP A 152 2.52 2.00 -2.65
CA ASP A 152 3.28 1.26 -3.66
C ASP A 152 4.45 2.06 -4.27
N TYR A 153 4.31 3.39 -4.39
CA TYR A 153 5.45 4.25 -4.76
C TYR A 153 6.56 4.14 -3.71
N VAL A 154 6.21 4.18 -2.42
CA VAL A 154 7.19 4.05 -1.33
C VAL A 154 7.80 2.65 -1.30
N ARG A 155 7.01 1.60 -1.54
CA ARG A 155 7.51 0.24 -1.74
C ARG A 155 8.51 0.20 -2.89
N HIS A 156 8.23 0.84 -4.02
CA HIS A 156 9.16 0.88 -5.17
C HIS A 156 10.49 1.53 -4.82
N VAL A 157 10.48 2.67 -4.13
CA VAL A 157 11.70 3.46 -3.88
C VAL A 157 12.47 3.08 -2.62
N MET A 158 11.86 2.33 -1.69
CA MET A 158 12.46 1.93 -0.42
C MET A 158 12.49 0.41 -0.20
N GLY A 159 11.86 -0.37 -1.07
CA GLY A 159 11.81 -1.83 -0.95
C GLY A 159 13.20 -2.46 -0.95
N VAL A 160 13.32 -3.56 -0.23
CA VAL A 160 14.59 -4.27 0.02
C VAL A 160 14.81 -5.37 -1.00
N ASP A 161 13.74 -6.12 -1.34
CA ASP A 161 13.80 -7.28 -2.23
C ASP A 161 12.62 -7.36 -3.20
N ASN A 162 12.19 -6.24 -3.74
CA ASN A 162 11.14 -6.22 -4.77
C ASN A 162 11.46 -7.14 -5.95
N GLN A 163 12.73 -7.24 -6.33
CA GLN A 163 13.16 -8.12 -7.41
C GLN A 163 12.97 -9.60 -7.07
N GLY A 164 13.34 -10.01 -5.86
CA GLY A 164 13.15 -11.38 -5.40
C GLY A 164 11.68 -11.78 -5.28
N ALA A 165 10.82 -10.84 -4.95
CA ALA A 165 9.38 -11.00 -4.95
C ALA A 165 8.75 -10.98 -6.36
N ASN A 166 9.53 -10.77 -7.43
CA ASN A 166 9.02 -10.49 -8.77
C ASN A 166 8.00 -9.33 -8.80
N TRP A 167 8.17 -8.39 -7.88
CA TRP A 167 7.32 -7.20 -7.77
C TRP A 167 7.96 -6.03 -8.52
N LYS A 168 7.20 -5.42 -9.40
CA LYS A 168 7.61 -4.22 -10.15
C LYS A 168 6.41 -3.33 -10.43
N LEU A 169 6.67 -2.07 -10.72
CA LEU A 169 5.66 -1.15 -11.23
C LEU A 169 5.05 -1.69 -12.53
N THR A 170 3.72 -1.72 -12.60
CA THR A 170 3.00 -2.23 -13.78
C THR A 170 3.27 -1.35 -14.99
N GLU A 171 3.73 -1.94 -16.08
CA GLU A 171 3.95 -1.21 -17.33
C GLU A 171 2.66 -0.55 -17.83
N PHE A 172 2.80 0.60 -18.50
CA PHE A 172 1.65 1.33 -19.04
C PHE A 172 0.88 0.48 -20.05
N ASN A 173 -0.44 0.57 -19.95
CA ASN A 173 -1.37 0.00 -20.91
C ASN A 173 -2.51 1.01 -21.13
N GLU A 174 -3.02 1.11 -22.36
CA GLU A 174 -4.10 2.05 -22.73
C GLU A 174 -5.41 1.83 -21.95
N LYS A 175 -5.61 0.62 -21.41
CA LYS A 175 -6.77 0.29 -20.57
C LYS A 175 -6.62 0.76 -19.11
N HIS A 176 -5.43 1.21 -18.73
CA HIS A 176 -5.16 1.68 -17.39
C HIS A 176 -5.69 3.10 -17.15
N SER A 177 -5.96 3.38 -15.90
CA SER A 177 -6.28 4.71 -15.39
C SER A 177 -5.37 5.03 -14.19
N TYR A 178 -5.05 6.29 -13.97
CA TYR A 178 -4.39 6.69 -12.73
C TYR A 178 -5.23 6.38 -11.47
N LYS A 179 -6.52 6.08 -11.65
CA LYS A 179 -7.45 5.69 -10.56
C LYS A 179 -7.41 4.19 -10.22
N ASP A 180 -6.64 3.39 -10.97
CA ASP A 180 -6.56 1.94 -10.75
C ASP A 180 -5.77 1.57 -9.48
N ALA A 181 -5.21 2.57 -8.80
CA ALA A 181 -4.46 2.42 -7.56
C ALA A 181 -3.16 1.61 -7.71
N TYR A 182 -2.53 1.29 -6.56
CA TYR A 182 -1.38 0.38 -6.46
C TYR A 182 -0.27 0.69 -7.47
N ARG A 183 0.33 -0.34 -8.06
CA ARG A 183 1.49 -0.26 -8.96
C ARG A 183 1.28 0.59 -10.21
N ILE A 184 0.04 0.70 -10.69
CA ILE A 184 -0.30 1.53 -11.85
C ILE A 184 -0.17 3.01 -11.47
N THR A 185 -0.82 3.41 -10.39
CA THR A 185 -0.76 4.77 -9.86
C THR A 185 0.65 5.12 -9.37
N ALA A 186 1.32 4.19 -8.70
CA ALA A 186 2.70 4.37 -8.23
C ALA A 186 3.67 4.66 -9.38
N ARG A 187 3.54 3.92 -10.51
CA ARG A 187 4.35 4.18 -11.71
C ARG A 187 4.11 5.57 -12.27
N PHE A 188 2.86 6.00 -12.30
CA PHE A 188 2.50 7.34 -12.75
C PHE A 188 3.08 8.42 -11.82
N PHE A 189 3.02 8.24 -10.50
CA PHE A 189 3.64 9.18 -9.56
C PHE A 189 5.15 9.25 -9.72
N TYR A 190 5.80 8.10 -9.91
CA TYR A 190 7.23 8.04 -10.15
C TYR A 190 7.61 8.75 -11.46
N TRP A 191 6.82 8.57 -12.54
CA TRP A 191 6.99 9.30 -13.79
C TRP A 191 6.82 10.82 -13.60
N ILE A 192 5.81 11.27 -12.82
CA ILE A 192 5.62 12.71 -12.57
C ILE A 192 6.82 13.28 -11.81
N GLU A 193 7.35 12.59 -10.81
CA GLU A 193 8.55 13.07 -10.10
C GLU A 193 9.78 13.18 -10.99
N GLN A 194 9.92 12.29 -11.95
CA GLN A 194 11.03 12.34 -12.90
C GLN A 194 10.92 13.48 -13.93
N ASN A 195 9.73 13.97 -14.20
CA ASN A 195 9.49 14.91 -15.30
C ASN A 195 9.06 16.32 -14.84
N TYR A 196 8.54 16.47 -13.62
CA TYR A 196 7.99 17.75 -13.13
C TYR A 196 8.56 18.16 -11.76
N ASP A 197 8.29 17.42 -10.69
CA ASP A 197 8.68 17.80 -9.33
C ASP A 197 9.12 16.58 -8.50
N LYS A 198 10.42 16.49 -8.24
CA LYS A 198 11.07 15.41 -7.46
C LYS A 198 10.55 15.25 -6.02
N LYS A 199 9.72 16.17 -5.54
CA LYS A 199 9.15 16.14 -4.18
C LYS A 199 7.62 16.00 -4.21
N LEU A 200 7.04 15.71 -5.39
CA LEU A 200 5.59 15.69 -5.56
C LEU A 200 4.90 14.74 -4.60
N VAL A 201 5.38 13.50 -4.47
CA VAL A 201 4.77 12.49 -3.61
C VAL A 201 4.81 12.89 -2.13
N VAL A 202 5.91 13.52 -1.67
CA VAL A 202 6.00 14.05 -0.30
C VAL A 202 5.02 15.20 -0.07
N LYS A 203 4.82 16.08 -1.07
CA LYS A 203 3.85 17.17 -0.99
C LYS A 203 2.42 16.63 -1.01
N LEU A 204 2.16 15.61 -1.84
CA LEU A 204 0.86 14.97 -1.97
C LEU A 204 0.47 14.26 -0.66
N ASP A 205 1.38 13.47 -0.08
CA ASP A 205 1.20 12.84 1.22
C ASP A 205 0.88 13.88 2.31
N LYS A 206 1.64 14.99 2.36
CA LYS A 206 1.35 16.07 3.31
C LYS A 206 -0.04 16.67 3.09
N ALA A 207 -0.42 16.95 1.85
CA ALA A 207 -1.73 17.52 1.54
C ALA A 207 -2.88 16.59 1.95
N MET A 208 -2.72 15.27 1.71
CA MET A 208 -3.65 14.24 2.17
C MET A 208 -3.77 14.26 3.70
N ARG A 209 -2.66 14.15 4.42
CA ARG A 209 -2.64 14.08 5.89
C ARG A 209 -3.21 15.33 6.56
N THR A 210 -3.04 16.51 5.96
CA THR A 210 -3.56 17.78 6.50
C THR A 210 -4.94 18.15 5.96
N LYS A 211 -5.62 17.28 5.21
CA LYS A 211 -6.91 17.54 4.55
C LYS A 211 -6.89 18.76 3.61
N GLN A 212 -5.74 19.04 3.01
CA GLN A 212 -5.56 20.13 2.05
C GLN A 212 -5.51 19.66 0.59
N TYR A 213 -5.69 18.37 0.37
CA TYR A 213 -5.76 17.83 -0.99
C TYR A 213 -7.04 18.30 -1.68
N THR A 214 -6.87 18.87 -2.87
CA THR A 214 -7.95 19.18 -3.82
C THR A 214 -7.49 18.79 -5.22
N PRO A 215 -8.38 18.63 -6.20
CA PRO A 215 -7.99 18.36 -7.60
C PRO A 215 -7.00 19.39 -8.17
N ASP A 216 -6.98 20.61 -7.66
CA ASP A 216 -6.04 21.68 -8.07
C ASP A 216 -4.60 21.43 -7.58
N PHE A 217 -4.37 20.47 -6.69
CA PHE A 217 -3.04 20.11 -6.20
C PHE A 217 -2.07 19.87 -7.37
N TRP A 218 -2.52 19.16 -8.37
CA TRP A 218 -1.70 18.79 -9.54
C TRP A 218 -1.28 20.01 -10.33
N LYS A 219 -2.24 20.87 -10.67
CA LYS A 219 -1.97 22.10 -11.44
C LYS A 219 -1.05 23.05 -10.68
N LYS A 220 -1.24 23.19 -9.37
CA LYS A 220 -0.38 24.03 -8.51
C LYS A 220 1.07 23.57 -8.47
N ASN A 221 1.33 22.25 -8.52
CA ASN A 221 2.68 21.69 -8.37
C ASN A 221 3.36 21.35 -9.69
N THR A 222 2.63 21.20 -10.79
CA THR A 222 3.17 20.75 -12.09
C THR A 222 2.84 21.65 -13.26
N GLY A 223 1.90 22.62 -13.07
CA GLY A 223 1.36 23.44 -14.15
C GLY A 223 0.26 22.74 -14.97
N LYS A 224 -0.05 21.47 -14.69
CA LYS A 224 -1.03 20.66 -15.43
C LYS A 224 -2.04 20.02 -14.49
N THR A 225 -3.27 19.82 -14.98
CA THR A 225 -4.27 18.97 -14.30
C THR A 225 -3.82 17.52 -14.30
N ILE A 226 -4.44 16.68 -13.46
CA ILE A 226 -4.09 15.26 -13.42
C ILE A 226 -4.40 14.54 -14.75
N ASP A 227 -5.47 14.93 -15.45
CA ASP A 227 -5.84 14.35 -16.74
C ASP A 227 -4.85 14.75 -17.84
N GLU A 228 -4.37 16.01 -17.84
CA GLU A 228 -3.29 16.45 -18.74
C GLU A 228 -1.97 15.75 -18.44
N LEU A 229 -1.66 15.46 -17.18
CA LEU A 229 -0.49 14.68 -16.77
C LEU A 229 -0.61 13.24 -17.25
N TRP A 230 -1.79 12.62 -17.08
CA TRP A 230 -2.05 11.27 -17.55
C TRP A 230 -1.93 11.16 -19.06
N THR A 231 -2.49 12.11 -19.82
CA THR A 231 -2.34 12.19 -21.27
C THR A 231 -0.87 12.30 -21.69
N SER A 232 -0.09 13.17 -20.99
CA SER A 232 1.34 13.31 -21.24
C SER A 232 2.13 12.04 -20.93
N TYR A 233 1.75 11.32 -19.87
CA TYR A 233 2.30 10.03 -19.48
C TYR A 233 1.98 8.97 -20.53
N ALA A 234 0.74 8.88 -21.00
CA ALA A 234 0.33 7.93 -22.04
C ALA A 234 1.11 8.10 -23.35
N GLN A 235 1.44 9.34 -23.71
CA GLN A 235 2.25 9.65 -24.90
C GLN A 235 3.72 9.25 -24.74
N ASN A 236 4.27 9.26 -23.53
CA ASN A 236 5.65 8.88 -23.24
C ASN A 236 5.78 8.21 -21.86
N PRO A 237 5.35 6.94 -21.70
CA PRO A 237 5.31 6.26 -20.40
C PRO A 237 6.67 5.72 -19.94
N LYS A 238 7.74 6.01 -20.69
CA LYS A 238 9.09 5.54 -20.36
C LYS A 238 9.60 6.21 -19.08
N LEU A 239 10.03 5.38 -18.13
CA LEU A 239 10.76 5.86 -16.96
C LEU A 239 12.23 6.11 -17.31
N LYS A 240 12.80 7.15 -16.70
CA LYS A 240 14.23 7.43 -16.78
C LYS A 240 14.99 6.41 -15.92
N SER A 241 16.04 5.86 -16.46
CA SER A 241 16.99 4.98 -15.75
C SER A 241 17.79 5.74 -14.70
#